data_89a42852f403dbfb514cd9b9c38402bf
#
_entry.id   89a42852f403dbfb514cd9b9c38402bf
#
_cell.length_a   1.000
_cell.length_b   1.000
_cell.length_c   1.000
_cell.angle_alpha   90.00
_cell.angle_beta   90.00
_cell.angle_gamma   90.00
#
_symmetry.space_group_name_H-M   'P 1'
#
loop_
_entity.id
_entity.type
_entity.pdbx_description
1 polymer ?
#
loop_
_entity_poly.entity_id
_entity_poly.type
_entity_poly.pdbx_seq_one_letter_code
_entity_poly.pdbx_strand_id
1 'polypeptide(L)'
;SAARAQALMGEGAQLYDVRTEAEYKRMHIRGAKFVPYVEHSKKEIGFDPKLDVFDFEAQNIPHDKPLVFACNGEECWKSYKAATRAIALGYRTVYWLRGGLPEWRARQLPVESVKG
;
A
#
# COMPACT_ATOMS: atom_id res chain seq x y z
N SER A 1 -2.75 10.49 -6.67
CA SER A 1 -1.80 10.45 -7.77
C SER A 1 -0.39 10.10 -7.30
N ALA A 2 0.43 9.64 -8.21
CA ALA A 2 1.81 9.29 -7.89
C ALA A 2 2.60 10.52 -7.43
N ALA A 3 2.39 11.67 -8.05
CA ALA A 3 3.06 12.90 -7.64
C ALA A 3 2.68 13.29 -6.21
N ARG A 4 1.42 13.14 -5.85
CA ARG A 4 0.95 13.41 -4.49
C ARG A 4 1.55 12.43 -3.49
N ALA A 5 1.60 11.15 -3.84
CA ALA A 5 2.20 10.13 -2.98
C ALA A 5 3.67 10.42 -2.73
N GLN A 6 4.42 10.80 -3.77
CA GLN A 6 5.82 11.15 -3.63
C GLN A 6 6.01 12.35 -2.69
N ALA A 7 5.18 13.38 -2.84
CA ALA A 7 5.24 14.56 -1.99
C ALA A 7 4.97 14.19 -0.53
N LEU A 8 3.96 13.35 -0.29
CA LEU A 8 3.64 12.90 1.06
C LEU A 8 4.78 12.12 1.69
N MET A 9 5.45 11.26 0.93
CA MET A 9 6.60 10.51 1.42
C MET A 9 7.74 11.44 1.79
N GLY A 10 7.94 12.50 1.02
CA GLY A 10 8.93 13.55 1.33
C GLY A 10 8.61 14.31 2.61
N GLU A 11 7.34 14.32 3.01
CA GLU A 11 6.87 14.95 4.24
C GLU A 11 6.80 13.97 5.42
N GLY A 12 7.23 12.74 5.23
CA GLY A 12 7.31 11.76 6.31
C GLY A 12 6.27 10.65 6.26
N ALA A 13 5.41 10.60 5.25
CA ALA A 13 4.45 9.51 5.11
C ALA A 13 5.18 8.21 4.76
N GLN A 14 4.69 7.09 5.28
CA GLN A 14 5.23 5.77 4.94
C GLN A 14 4.33 5.11 3.92
N LEU A 15 4.93 4.67 2.80
CA LEU A 15 4.22 3.91 1.79
C LEU A 15 4.42 2.42 2.03
N TYR A 16 3.33 1.66 1.94
CA TYR A 16 3.33 0.21 2.06
C TYR A 16 2.88 -0.43 0.76
N ASP A 17 3.68 -1.39 0.30
CA ASP A 17 3.37 -2.23 -0.85
C ASP A 17 2.65 -3.48 -0.31
N VAL A 18 1.43 -3.70 -0.78
CA VAL A 18 0.57 -4.78 -0.27
C VAL A 18 0.44 -5.94 -1.26
N ARG A 19 1.31 -5.98 -2.25
CA ARG A 19 1.34 -7.06 -3.25
C ARG A 19 1.96 -8.32 -2.65
N THR A 20 2.35 -9.27 -3.51
CA THR A 20 3.05 -10.47 -3.06
C THR A 20 4.53 -10.18 -2.81
N GLU A 21 5.18 -11.05 -2.04
CA GLU A 21 6.60 -10.92 -1.76
C GLU A 21 7.44 -10.98 -3.03
N ALA A 22 7.10 -11.88 -3.96
CA ALA A 22 7.82 -12.02 -5.22
C ALA A 22 7.74 -10.73 -6.05
N GLU A 23 6.57 -10.12 -6.10
CA GLU A 23 6.38 -8.85 -6.80
C GLU A 23 7.19 -7.73 -6.17
N TYR A 24 7.14 -7.63 -4.85
CA TYR A 24 7.89 -6.61 -4.11
C TYR A 24 9.39 -6.75 -4.34
N LYS A 25 9.91 -7.96 -4.27
CA LYS A 25 11.35 -8.20 -4.48
C LYS A 25 11.80 -7.85 -5.89
N ARG A 26 10.96 -8.12 -6.88
CA ARG A 26 11.28 -7.85 -8.27
C ARG A 26 11.39 -6.35 -8.54
N MET A 27 10.45 -5.58 -8.05
CA MET A 27 10.45 -4.13 -8.21
C MET A 27 9.40 -3.51 -7.29
N HIS A 28 9.78 -2.46 -6.59
CA HIS A 28 8.84 -1.71 -5.76
C HIS A 28 9.21 -0.22 -5.74
N ILE A 29 8.29 0.61 -5.29
CA ILE A 29 8.51 2.05 -5.13
C ILE A 29 9.63 2.25 -4.11
N ARG A 30 10.61 3.10 -4.45
CA ARG A 30 11.70 3.39 -3.54
C ARG A 30 11.17 3.90 -2.20
N GLY A 31 11.65 3.31 -1.12
CA GLY A 31 11.23 3.67 0.24
C GLY A 31 9.99 2.93 0.73
N ALA A 32 9.35 2.15 -0.12
CA ALA A 32 8.18 1.37 0.29
C ALA A 32 8.58 0.23 1.21
N LYS A 33 7.78 0.02 2.25
CA LYS A 33 7.89 -1.17 3.09
C LYS A 33 6.87 -2.20 2.60
N PHE A 34 7.12 -3.46 2.91
CA PHE A 34 6.27 -4.55 2.45
C PHE A 34 5.39 -5.08 3.56
N VAL A 35 4.07 -5.08 3.33
CA VAL A 35 3.10 -5.77 4.19
C VAL A 35 2.08 -6.41 3.26
N PRO A 36 2.13 -7.74 3.09
CA PRO A 36 1.23 -8.40 2.14
C PRO A 36 -0.21 -8.34 2.59
N TYR A 37 -1.11 -8.14 1.63
CA TYR A 37 -2.54 -8.28 1.86
C TYR A 37 -3.00 -9.56 1.17
N VAL A 38 -3.41 -10.55 1.95
CA VAL A 38 -3.88 -11.84 1.41
C VAL A 38 -5.39 -11.74 1.24
N GLU A 39 -5.82 -11.60 -0.01
CA GLU A 39 -7.21 -11.33 -0.36
C GLU A 39 -8.00 -12.60 -0.64
N HIS A 40 -9.04 -12.85 0.17
CA HIS A 40 -10.01 -13.92 -0.05
C HIS A 40 -11.43 -13.35 -0.18
N SER A 41 -11.61 -12.11 0.26
CA SER A 41 -12.90 -11.43 0.16
C SER A 41 -13.19 -10.97 -1.26
N LYS A 42 -14.46 -10.65 -1.53
CA LYS A 42 -14.87 -10.14 -2.85
C LYS A 42 -14.26 -8.77 -3.11
N LYS A 43 -14.03 -8.48 -4.38
CA LYS A 43 -13.50 -7.19 -4.82
C LYS A 43 -14.63 -6.19 -4.91
N GLU A 44 -15.05 -5.69 -3.75
CA GLU A 44 -16.17 -4.76 -3.63
C GLU A 44 -16.01 -3.88 -2.40
N ILE A 45 -16.72 -2.75 -2.35
CA ILE A 45 -16.63 -1.81 -1.23
C ILE A 45 -17.07 -2.47 0.08
N GLY A 46 -18.14 -3.25 0.04
CA GLY A 46 -18.65 -3.94 1.22
C GLY A 46 -17.97 -5.28 1.53
N PHE A 47 -16.69 -5.42 1.21
CA PHE A 47 -15.96 -6.67 1.44
C PHE A 47 -15.93 -7.05 2.92
N ASP A 48 -15.83 -8.37 3.18
CA ASP A 48 -15.70 -8.89 4.55
C ASP A 48 -14.23 -9.03 4.92
N PRO A 49 -13.69 -8.12 5.76
CA PRO A 49 -12.27 -8.16 6.12
C PRO A 49 -11.87 -9.41 6.90
N LYS A 50 -12.81 -10.11 7.49
CA LYS A 50 -12.53 -11.34 8.24
C LYS A 50 -12.04 -12.47 7.34
N LEU A 51 -12.32 -12.40 6.04
CA LEU A 51 -11.88 -13.41 5.08
C LEU A 51 -10.43 -13.22 4.65
N ASP A 52 -9.86 -12.06 4.92
CA ASP A 52 -8.53 -11.68 4.46
C ASP A 52 -7.50 -11.72 5.58
N VAL A 53 -6.23 -11.84 5.20
CA VAL A 53 -5.11 -11.74 6.15
C VAL A 53 -4.33 -10.47 5.86
N PHE A 54 -4.26 -9.60 6.85
CA PHE A 54 -3.50 -8.34 6.75
C PHE A 54 -2.96 -7.99 8.14
N ASP A 55 -1.71 -8.39 8.40
CA ASP A 55 -1.10 -8.24 9.72
C ASP A 55 -0.40 -6.89 9.85
N PHE A 56 -1.17 -5.81 9.77
CA PHE A 56 -0.61 -4.46 9.83
C PHE A 56 -0.30 -4.03 11.27
N GLU A 57 -1.03 -4.53 12.25
CA GLU A 57 -0.79 -4.19 13.65
C GLU A 57 0.62 -4.57 14.11
N ALA A 58 1.18 -5.64 13.55
CA ALA A 58 2.53 -6.09 13.86
C ALA A 58 3.60 -5.08 13.48
N GLN A 59 3.27 -4.10 12.64
CA GLN A 59 4.21 -3.04 12.24
C GLN A 59 4.46 -2.03 13.36
N ASN A 60 3.60 -1.97 14.37
CA ASN A 60 3.74 -1.07 15.52
C ASN A 60 3.93 0.40 15.13
N ILE A 61 3.09 0.87 14.21
CA ILE A 61 3.19 2.23 13.71
C ILE A 61 2.26 3.16 14.49
N PRO A 62 2.73 4.33 14.93
CA PRO A 62 1.87 5.29 15.62
C PRO A 62 0.67 5.69 14.75
N HIS A 63 -0.51 5.85 15.38
CA HIS A 63 -1.74 6.13 14.65
C HIS A 63 -1.77 7.50 13.96
N ASP A 64 -0.88 8.41 14.35
CA ASP A 64 -0.77 9.73 13.71
C ASP A 64 0.20 9.73 12.52
N LYS A 65 0.88 8.62 12.26
CA LYS A 65 1.78 8.50 11.10
C LYS A 65 0.96 8.47 9.82
N PRO A 66 1.21 9.38 8.86
CA PRO A 66 0.52 9.30 7.57
C PRO A 66 0.96 8.07 6.79
N LEU A 67 0.01 7.39 6.19
CA LEU A 67 0.23 6.14 5.45
C LEU A 67 -0.23 6.26 4.02
N VAL A 68 0.48 5.57 3.11
CA VAL A 68 0.08 5.41 1.72
C VAL A 68 0.11 3.92 1.40
N PHE A 69 -0.94 3.40 0.80
CA PHE A 69 -0.98 2.00 0.37
C PHE A 69 -0.99 1.93 -1.16
N ALA A 70 -0.20 1.03 -1.71
CA ALA A 70 -0.05 0.86 -3.15
C ALA A 70 -0.06 -0.61 -3.55
N CYS A 71 -0.53 -0.87 -4.77
CA CYS A 71 -0.64 -2.21 -5.33
C CYS A 71 -0.27 -2.18 -6.82
N ASN A 72 -0.88 -3.06 -7.61
CA ASN A 72 -0.57 -3.21 -9.04
C ASN A 72 -1.34 -2.28 -9.98
N GLY A 73 -2.23 -1.44 -9.49
CA GLY A 73 -2.98 -0.52 -10.33
C GLY A 73 -4.45 -0.43 -9.95
N GLU A 74 -5.23 0.21 -10.82
CA GLU A 74 -6.63 0.55 -10.53
C GLU A 74 -7.53 -0.66 -10.32
N GLU A 75 -7.21 -1.79 -10.91
CA GLU A 75 -8.00 -3.02 -10.77
C GLU A 75 -7.64 -3.83 -9.54
N CYS A 76 -6.60 -3.42 -8.81
CA CYS A 76 -6.18 -4.12 -7.59
C CYS A 76 -6.91 -3.58 -6.38
N TRP A 77 -7.68 -4.42 -5.72
CA TRP A 77 -8.45 -4.04 -4.53
C TRP A 77 -7.66 -4.13 -3.23
N LYS A 78 -6.47 -4.75 -3.25
CA LYS A 78 -5.68 -4.95 -2.03
C LYS A 78 -5.29 -3.64 -1.34
N SER A 79 -4.86 -2.63 -2.11
CA SER A 79 -4.49 -1.34 -1.53
C SER A 79 -5.69 -0.60 -0.94
N TYR A 80 -6.84 -0.67 -1.61
CA TYR A 80 -8.09 -0.11 -1.09
C TYR A 80 -8.50 -0.81 0.21
N LYS A 81 -8.46 -2.14 0.23
CA LYS A 81 -8.82 -2.93 1.42
C LYS A 81 -7.85 -2.66 2.58
N ALA A 82 -6.55 -2.57 2.28
CA ALA A 82 -5.55 -2.24 3.29
C ALA A 82 -5.80 -0.86 3.90
N ALA A 83 -6.08 0.13 3.05
CA ALA A 83 -6.38 1.48 3.51
C ALA A 83 -7.62 1.51 4.40
N THR A 84 -8.68 0.81 4.00
CA THR A 84 -9.92 0.71 4.77
C THR A 84 -9.66 0.09 6.14
N ARG A 85 -8.86 -0.98 6.18
CA ARG A 85 -8.54 -1.65 7.45
C ARG A 85 -7.66 -0.80 8.35
N ALA A 86 -6.73 -0.04 7.78
CA ALA A 86 -5.89 0.87 8.55
C ALA A 86 -6.74 1.96 9.22
N ILE A 87 -7.72 2.50 8.50
CA ILE A 87 -8.65 3.48 9.06
C ILE A 87 -9.42 2.86 10.24
N ALA A 88 -9.88 1.62 10.08
CA ALA A 88 -10.60 0.92 11.14
C ALA A 88 -9.73 0.66 12.37
N LEU A 89 -8.40 0.56 12.19
CA LEU A 89 -7.46 0.40 13.29
C LEU A 89 -7.12 1.71 14.01
N GLY A 90 -7.63 2.84 13.51
CA GLY A 90 -7.44 4.14 14.16
C GLY A 90 -6.40 5.06 13.52
N TYR A 91 -5.85 4.68 12.38
CA TYR A 91 -4.93 5.56 11.65
C TYR A 91 -5.71 6.74 11.07
N ARG A 92 -5.23 7.96 11.34
CA ARG A 92 -5.97 9.18 11.03
C ARG A 92 -5.77 9.69 9.62
N THR A 93 -4.61 9.42 9.03
CA THR A 93 -4.23 9.95 7.72
C THR A 93 -3.80 8.80 6.84
N VAL A 94 -4.71 8.35 5.99
CA VAL A 94 -4.49 7.20 5.12
C VAL A 94 -4.80 7.59 3.69
N TYR A 95 -3.83 7.36 2.81
CA TYR A 95 -3.94 7.62 1.38
C TYR A 95 -3.87 6.31 0.61
N TRP A 96 -4.51 6.31 -0.54
CA TRP A 96 -4.53 5.16 -1.44
C TRP A 96 -3.97 5.59 -2.79
N LEU A 97 -2.82 5.03 -3.16
CA LEU A 97 -2.25 5.25 -4.49
C LEU A 97 -2.95 4.31 -5.47
N ARG A 98 -4.06 4.77 -6.03
CA ARG A 98 -4.94 3.95 -6.86
C ARG A 98 -4.25 3.40 -8.10
N GLY A 99 -3.45 4.21 -8.77
CA GLY A 99 -2.71 3.77 -9.96
C GLY A 99 -1.53 2.85 -9.66
N GLY A 100 -1.13 2.75 -8.39
CA GLY A 100 -0.10 1.84 -7.93
C GLY A 100 1.25 1.99 -8.64
N LEU A 101 1.99 0.90 -8.67
CA LEU A 101 3.31 0.88 -9.30
C LEU A 101 3.29 1.29 -10.78
N PRO A 102 2.30 0.88 -11.60
CA PRO A 102 2.27 1.32 -13.00
C PRO A 102 2.20 2.84 -13.17
N GLU A 103 1.39 3.53 -12.38
CA GLU A 103 1.31 4.98 -12.44
C GLU A 103 2.63 5.62 -12.01
N TRP A 104 3.25 5.09 -10.95
CA TRP A 104 4.54 5.56 -10.44
C TRP A 104 5.60 5.45 -11.52
N ARG A 105 5.67 4.31 -12.20
CA ARG A 105 6.64 4.08 -13.28
C ARG A 105 6.37 4.94 -14.51
N ALA A 106 5.11 5.15 -14.85
CA ALA A 106 4.74 5.99 -16.00
C ALA A 106 5.23 7.43 -15.81
N ARG A 107 5.38 7.87 -14.56
CA ARG A 107 5.93 9.18 -14.24
C ARG A 107 7.45 9.16 -14.03
N GLN A 108 8.08 8.02 -14.29
CA GLN A 108 9.53 7.85 -14.16
C GLN A 108 10.05 8.15 -12.75
N LEU A 109 9.25 7.87 -11.74
CA LEU A 109 9.64 8.03 -10.35
C LEU A 109 10.47 6.84 -9.88
N PRO A 110 11.33 7.02 -8.85
CA PRO A 110 12.33 6.01 -8.50
C PRO A 110 11.74 4.72 -7.95
N VAL A 111 12.29 3.61 -8.43
CA VAL A 111 11.96 2.27 -7.96
C VAL A 111 13.23 1.55 -7.54
N GLU A 112 13.07 0.46 -6.80
CA GLU A 112 14.18 -0.38 -6.39
C GLU A 112 13.74 -1.83 -6.36
N SER A 113 14.72 -2.74 -6.25
CA SER A 113 14.46 -4.17 -6.15
C SER A 113 15.31 -4.77 -5.05
N VAL A 114 14.86 -5.91 -4.53
CA VAL A 114 15.60 -6.65 -3.51
C VAL A 114 16.38 -7.75 -4.21
N LYS A 115 17.70 -7.70 -4.09
CA LYS A 115 18.59 -8.72 -4.65
C LYS A 115 18.69 -9.89 -3.67
N GLY A 116 18.61 -11.09 -4.21
CA GLY A 116 18.84 -12.26 -3.36
C GLY A 116 18.07 -13.46 -3.74
#